data_26b0bb110dca31bb26abe6e109723480
#
_entry.id   26b0bb110dca31bb26abe6e109723480
#
_cell.length_a   1.000
_cell.length_b   1.000
_cell.length_c   1.000
_cell.angle_alpha   90.00
_cell.angle_beta   90.00
_cell.angle_gamma   90.00
#
_symmetry.space_group_name_H-M   'P 1'
#
loop_
_entity.id
_entity.type
_entity.pdbx_description
1 polymer ?
#
loop_
_entity_poly.entity_id
_entity_poly.type
_entity_poly.pdbx_seq_one_letter_code
_entity_poly.pdbx_strand_id
1 'polypeptide(L)'
;MKTVNFLMLIKASVTQQKARNIVFIIFNAICVICILLTSSVVVRLWTDMDQKVNNHPYNRELLVDVSINNKGAKDKLEAMDGVEGISVSPYDITLTSADNTLNSTVNLSYLHMDYEPVVTKGSQLKSTDKDTVLMPEIYHDKDPQTQMRIDVDCKSFVGKELSFVDENGSQYKLRVAGTYDVTDPALDTQCIYTSCDQLLKYSEKSNDDENESITYSLALAKGTNKQQLIDECEKYGGVAYENSFRIDLSTFNLSLVIMVIVLAVFLVMTIMGLSIFISGCIKNRTNELALYRALGYKTGHIFVIIFLEYLLLLLIAYAIALALSAVCAQLILNPILASMVKGGLFTLTAEVSPV
;
A
#
# COMPACT_ATOMS: atom_id res chain seq x y z
N MET A 1 -7.55 56.44 -3.92
CA MET A 1 -8.11 56.08 -2.59
C MET A 1 -6.94 55.56 -1.74
N LYS A 2 -6.73 56.12 -0.53
CA LYS A 2 -5.59 55.66 0.29
C LYS A 2 -5.87 54.24 0.78
N THR A 3 -4.92 53.32 0.64
CA THR A 3 -4.99 51.91 1.06
C THR A 3 -5.42 51.73 2.52
N VAL A 4 -5.10 52.67 3.38
CA VAL A 4 -5.47 52.71 4.81
C VAL A 4 -6.98 52.71 5.03
N ASN A 5 -7.75 53.47 4.22
CA ASN A 5 -9.22 53.53 4.34
C ASN A 5 -9.89 52.20 3.94
N PHE A 6 -9.26 51.47 3.04
CA PHE A 6 -9.76 50.17 2.53
C PHE A 6 -9.66 49.07 3.58
N LEU A 7 -8.53 48.96 4.27
CA LEU A 7 -8.34 48.00 5.38
C LEU A 7 -9.26 48.30 6.58
N MET A 8 -9.50 49.57 6.88
CA MET A 8 -10.43 49.97 7.95
C MET A 8 -11.88 49.54 7.63
N LEU A 9 -12.33 49.64 6.37
CA LEU A 9 -13.65 49.19 5.94
C LEU A 9 -13.81 47.67 6.07
N ILE A 10 -12.78 46.89 5.64
CA ILE A 10 -12.78 45.44 5.80
C ILE A 10 -12.85 45.06 7.28
N LYS A 11 -12.04 45.69 8.13
CA LYS A 11 -12.05 45.45 9.58
C LYS A 11 -13.40 45.76 10.21
N ALA A 12 -14.02 46.89 9.87
CA ALA A 12 -15.32 47.27 10.38
C ALA A 12 -16.41 46.27 9.95
N SER A 13 -16.39 45.84 8.69
CA SER A 13 -17.32 44.86 8.14
C SER A 13 -17.20 43.48 8.84
N VAL A 14 -15.98 42.99 9.04
CA VAL A 14 -15.76 41.72 9.74
C VAL A 14 -16.21 41.78 11.19
N THR A 15 -16.05 42.91 11.86
CA THR A 15 -16.42 43.09 13.28
C THR A 15 -17.91 43.29 13.51
N GLN A 16 -18.65 43.89 12.57
CA GLN A 16 -20.07 44.12 12.70
C GLN A 16 -20.95 42.85 12.62
N GLN A 17 -20.50 41.84 11.89
CA GLN A 17 -21.28 40.63 11.65
C GLN A 17 -20.63 39.37 12.23
N LYS A 18 -20.16 39.47 13.49
CA LYS A 18 -19.35 38.40 14.15
C LYS A 18 -20.00 37.02 14.11
N ALA A 19 -21.27 36.90 14.50
CA ALA A 19 -21.93 35.60 14.58
C ALA A 19 -21.96 34.88 13.22
N ARG A 20 -22.31 35.61 12.16
CA ARG A 20 -22.33 35.06 10.80
C ARG A 20 -20.97 34.66 10.31
N ASN A 21 -19.96 35.49 10.55
CA ASN A 21 -18.58 35.21 10.13
C ASN A 21 -18.00 34.02 10.88
N ILE A 22 -18.33 33.83 12.16
CA ILE A 22 -17.97 32.65 12.94
C ILE A 22 -18.57 31.38 12.34
N VAL A 23 -19.88 31.41 12.03
CA VAL A 23 -20.56 30.27 11.38
C VAL A 23 -19.88 29.92 10.04
N PHE A 24 -19.55 30.95 9.24
CA PHE A 24 -18.83 30.76 7.99
C PHE A 24 -17.45 30.11 8.17
N ILE A 25 -16.66 30.62 9.13
CA ILE A 25 -15.33 30.07 9.43
C ILE A 25 -15.45 28.61 9.88
N ILE A 26 -16.37 28.31 10.81
CA ILE A 26 -16.57 26.94 11.32
C ILE A 26 -16.98 26.00 10.19
N PHE A 27 -17.98 26.37 9.38
CA PHE A 27 -18.44 25.54 8.26
C PHE A 27 -17.31 25.24 7.28
N ASN A 28 -16.59 26.28 6.83
CA ASN A 28 -15.49 26.08 5.88
C ASN A 28 -14.32 25.32 6.52
N ALA A 29 -14.00 25.56 7.79
CA ALA A 29 -12.96 24.80 8.47
C ALA A 29 -13.30 23.31 8.54
N ILE A 30 -14.53 22.94 8.85
CA ILE A 30 -14.98 21.54 8.85
C ILE A 30 -14.84 20.92 7.45
N CYS A 31 -15.33 21.61 6.41
CA CYS A 31 -15.22 21.13 5.03
C CYS A 31 -13.76 20.92 4.61
N VAL A 32 -12.87 21.87 4.94
CA VAL A 32 -11.44 21.79 4.62
C VAL A 32 -10.77 20.64 5.40
N ILE A 33 -11.12 20.45 6.68
CA ILE A 33 -10.63 19.33 7.48
C ILE A 33 -11.00 18.00 6.82
N CYS A 34 -12.26 17.83 6.42
CA CYS A 34 -12.73 16.61 5.74
C CYS A 34 -11.97 16.38 4.43
N ILE A 35 -11.76 17.42 3.63
CA ILE A 35 -11.01 17.34 2.37
C ILE A 35 -9.54 16.94 2.64
N LEU A 36 -8.88 17.59 3.61
CA LEU A 36 -7.48 17.31 3.95
C LEU A 36 -7.29 15.88 4.48
N LEU A 37 -8.16 15.44 5.38
CA LEU A 37 -8.07 14.07 5.91
C LEU A 37 -8.35 13.02 4.84
N THR A 38 -9.40 13.21 4.02
CA THR A 38 -9.72 12.25 2.95
C THR A 38 -8.62 12.22 1.88
N SER A 39 -8.11 13.38 1.45
CA SER A 39 -7.04 13.45 0.46
C SER A 39 -5.74 12.83 0.98
N SER A 40 -5.40 13.03 2.25
CA SER A 40 -4.23 12.42 2.89
C SER A 40 -4.31 10.89 2.86
N VAL A 41 -5.48 10.31 3.18
CA VAL A 41 -5.68 8.86 3.11
C VAL A 41 -5.57 8.36 1.66
N VAL A 42 -6.20 9.05 0.70
CA VAL A 42 -6.13 8.67 -0.73
C VAL A 42 -4.70 8.68 -1.24
N VAL A 43 -3.94 9.76 -0.96
CA VAL A 43 -2.54 9.86 -1.39
C VAL A 43 -1.70 8.74 -0.76
N ARG A 44 -1.90 8.46 0.52
CA ARG A 44 -1.16 7.40 1.21
C ARG A 44 -1.48 6.03 0.63
N LEU A 45 -2.76 5.72 0.44
CA LEU A 45 -3.17 4.47 -0.20
C LEU A 45 -2.57 4.32 -1.59
N TRP A 46 -2.59 5.39 -2.39
CA TRP A 46 -1.97 5.37 -3.72
C TRP A 46 -0.47 5.12 -3.67
N THR A 47 0.23 5.79 -2.76
CA THR A 47 1.68 5.63 -2.59
C THR A 47 2.04 4.23 -2.11
N ASP A 48 1.30 3.71 -1.11
CA ASP A 48 1.50 2.35 -0.60
C ASP A 48 1.21 1.30 -1.68
N MET A 49 0.18 1.51 -2.52
CA MET A 49 -0.11 0.64 -3.66
C MET A 49 1.05 0.64 -4.66
N ASP A 50 1.57 1.81 -5.02
CA ASP A 50 2.69 1.89 -5.97
C ASP A 50 3.96 1.23 -5.42
N GLN A 51 4.28 1.47 -4.15
CA GLN A 51 5.50 0.93 -3.54
C GLN A 51 5.39 -0.56 -3.17
N LYS A 52 4.29 -0.96 -2.54
CA LYS A 52 4.16 -2.32 -1.98
C LYS A 52 3.58 -3.33 -2.95
N VAL A 53 2.90 -2.88 -3.99
CA VAL A 53 2.25 -3.76 -4.96
C VAL A 53 2.89 -3.66 -6.33
N ASN A 54 2.81 -2.49 -7.00
CA ASN A 54 3.26 -2.36 -8.37
C ASN A 54 4.79 -2.51 -8.52
N ASN A 55 5.55 -2.06 -7.52
CA ASN A 55 7.02 -2.15 -7.50
C ASN A 55 7.54 -3.34 -6.71
N HIS A 56 6.65 -4.19 -6.18
CA HIS A 56 7.07 -5.36 -5.43
C HIS A 56 7.80 -6.34 -6.35
N PRO A 57 8.95 -6.93 -5.94
CA PRO A 57 9.71 -7.87 -6.75
C PRO A 57 8.86 -9.04 -7.27
N TYR A 58 8.00 -9.63 -6.45
CA TYR A 58 7.09 -10.69 -6.87
C TYR A 58 6.11 -10.28 -7.97
N ASN A 59 5.65 -9.03 -8.00
CA ASN A 59 4.82 -8.53 -9.08
C ASN A 59 5.59 -8.21 -10.36
N ARG A 60 6.91 -8.19 -10.28
CA ARG A 60 7.82 -8.02 -11.40
C ARG A 60 8.48 -9.34 -11.83
N GLU A 61 7.96 -10.44 -11.35
CA GLU A 61 8.37 -11.78 -11.73
C GLU A 61 7.45 -12.34 -12.81
N LEU A 62 8.06 -13.03 -13.76
CA LEU A 62 7.38 -13.86 -14.76
C LEU A 62 8.02 -15.24 -14.73
N LEU A 63 7.21 -16.27 -14.56
CA LEU A 63 7.66 -17.65 -14.62
C LEU A 63 7.52 -18.18 -16.05
N VAL A 64 8.54 -18.86 -16.55
CA VAL A 64 8.55 -19.39 -17.92
C VAL A 64 9.00 -20.84 -17.89
N ASP A 65 8.09 -21.74 -18.25
CA ASP A 65 8.40 -23.15 -18.43
C ASP A 65 8.97 -23.39 -19.83
N VAL A 66 10.14 -23.94 -19.91
CA VAL A 66 10.82 -24.24 -21.17
C VAL A 66 11.22 -25.69 -21.19
N SER A 67 10.98 -26.38 -22.32
CA SER A 67 11.44 -27.76 -22.49
C SER A 67 12.96 -27.85 -22.40
N ILE A 68 13.46 -28.86 -21.68
CA ILE A 68 14.90 -29.18 -21.53
C ILE A 68 15.60 -29.29 -22.90
N ASN A 69 14.85 -29.71 -23.93
CA ASN A 69 15.40 -29.86 -25.27
C ASN A 69 15.66 -28.54 -25.99
N ASN A 70 15.17 -27.41 -25.47
CA ASN A 70 15.33 -26.08 -26.07
C ASN A 70 16.66 -25.45 -25.63
N LYS A 71 17.76 -25.96 -26.20
CA LYS A 71 19.11 -25.43 -25.93
C LYS A 71 19.22 -23.97 -26.36
N GLY A 72 19.58 -23.09 -25.43
CA GLY A 72 19.74 -21.64 -25.67
C GLY A 72 18.47 -20.82 -25.37
N ALA A 73 17.44 -21.43 -24.79
CA ALA A 73 16.28 -20.70 -24.32
C ALA A 73 16.65 -19.66 -23.25
N LYS A 74 17.53 -20.01 -22.32
CA LYS A 74 18.02 -19.12 -21.27
C LYS A 74 18.61 -17.83 -21.85
N ASP A 75 19.54 -17.97 -22.81
CA ASP A 75 20.21 -16.80 -23.43
C ASP A 75 19.23 -15.89 -24.17
N LYS A 76 18.19 -16.48 -24.77
CA LYS A 76 17.14 -15.72 -25.46
C LYS A 76 16.22 -14.99 -24.49
N LEU A 77 15.84 -15.63 -23.39
CA LEU A 77 15.01 -15.04 -22.34
C LEU A 77 15.76 -13.89 -21.65
N GLU A 78 17.05 -14.06 -21.37
CA GLU A 78 17.90 -13.04 -20.76
C GLU A 78 18.12 -11.83 -21.68
N ALA A 79 18.10 -12.04 -23.01
CA ALA A 79 18.27 -10.98 -24.00
C ALA A 79 16.98 -10.22 -24.32
N MET A 80 15.81 -10.59 -23.74
CA MET A 80 14.55 -9.88 -23.98
C MET A 80 14.57 -8.49 -23.37
N ASP A 81 13.94 -7.54 -24.06
CA ASP A 81 13.82 -6.17 -23.58
C ASP A 81 12.91 -6.13 -22.33
N GLY A 82 13.39 -5.49 -21.26
CA GLY A 82 12.69 -5.41 -19.98
C GLY A 82 12.96 -6.55 -19.00
N VAL A 83 13.86 -7.49 -19.33
CA VAL A 83 14.37 -8.50 -18.38
C VAL A 83 15.63 -7.98 -17.72
N GLU A 84 15.64 -7.86 -16.41
CA GLU A 84 16.79 -7.44 -15.60
C GLU A 84 17.64 -8.61 -15.12
N GLY A 85 17.04 -9.80 -15.00
CA GLY A 85 17.74 -10.99 -14.56
C GLY A 85 16.93 -12.25 -14.80
N ILE A 86 17.65 -13.39 -14.84
CA ILE A 86 17.07 -14.72 -15.01
C ILE A 86 17.66 -15.67 -14.00
N SER A 87 16.81 -16.45 -13.35
CA SER A 87 17.20 -17.56 -12.48
C SER A 87 16.37 -18.80 -12.76
N VAL A 88 16.86 -19.96 -12.34
CA VAL A 88 16.03 -21.17 -12.33
C VAL A 88 15.11 -21.10 -11.12
N SER A 89 13.81 -21.30 -11.33
CA SER A 89 12.83 -21.37 -10.26
C SER A 89 12.75 -22.80 -9.73
N PRO A 90 13.17 -23.06 -8.48
CA PRO A 90 12.96 -24.36 -7.86
C PRO A 90 11.49 -24.59 -7.52
N TYR A 91 11.08 -25.86 -7.50
CA TYR A 91 9.76 -26.24 -7.01
C TYR A 91 9.70 -26.21 -5.49
N ASP A 92 8.55 -25.85 -4.95
CA ASP A 92 8.28 -25.93 -3.52
C ASP A 92 8.29 -27.39 -3.06
N ILE A 93 8.80 -27.63 -1.86
CA ILE A 93 8.86 -28.96 -1.26
C ILE A 93 7.92 -28.99 -0.06
N THR A 94 6.97 -29.93 -0.08
CA THR A 94 6.09 -30.15 1.07
C THR A 94 6.83 -30.96 2.14
N LEU A 95 6.92 -30.40 3.32
CA LEU A 95 7.62 -30.98 4.47
C LEU A 95 6.67 -31.29 5.62
N THR A 96 6.93 -32.37 6.31
CA THR A 96 6.25 -32.74 7.57
C THR A 96 7.25 -32.69 8.71
N SER A 97 6.86 -32.15 9.87
CA SER A 97 7.73 -32.12 11.05
C SER A 97 7.98 -33.54 11.58
N ALA A 98 9.27 -33.94 11.68
CA ALA A 98 9.65 -35.26 12.15
C ALA A 98 9.52 -35.42 13.68
N ASP A 99 9.56 -34.31 14.42
CA ASP A 99 9.50 -34.25 15.88
C ASP A 99 8.16 -33.77 16.43
N ASN A 100 7.15 -33.68 15.57
CA ASN A 100 5.81 -33.17 15.89
C ASN A 100 5.82 -31.73 16.45
N THR A 101 6.83 -30.93 16.12
CA THR A 101 6.88 -29.51 16.50
C THR A 101 5.77 -28.72 15.81
N LEU A 102 5.42 -29.11 14.58
CA LEU A 102 4.27 -28.64 13.81
C LEU A 102 3.43 -29.85 13.40
N ASN A 103 2.11 -29.74 13.47
CA ASN A 103 1.19 -30.83 13.14
C ASN A 103 0.76 -30.81 11.67
N SER A 104 0.81 -29.65 11.04
CA SER A 104 0.49 -29.49 9.62
C SER A 104 1.74 -29.61 8.76
N THR A 105 1.53 -29.98 7.50
CA THR A 105 2.57 -29.88 6.47
C THR A 105 2.93 -28.43 6.22
N VAL A 106 4.21 -28.19 5.95
CA VAL A 106 4.79 -26.88 5.69
C VAL A 106 5.39 -26.88 4.29
N ASN A 107 5.16 -25.86 3.51
CA ASN A 107 5.80 -25.71 2.22
C ASN A 107 7.15 -24.99 2.39
N LEU A 108 8.22 -25.64 1.95
CA LEU A 108 9.53 -25.01 1.83
C LEU A 108 9.62 -24.35 0.46
N SER A 109 9.65 -23.04 0.45
CA SER A 109 9.75 -22.21 -0.73
C SER A 109 11.03 -21.36 -0.71
N TYR A 110 11.25 -20.54 -1.72
CA TYR A 110 12.42 -19.67 -1.79
C TYR A 110 11.99 -18.18 -1.78
N LEU A 111 12.91 -17.35 -1.31
CA LEU A 111 12.77 -15.90 -1.44
C LEU A 111 13.26 -15.46 -2.82
N HIS A 112 12.47 -14.63 -3.48
CA HIS A 112 12.91 -13.99 -4.73
C HIS A 112 14.24 -13.26 -4.53
N MET A 113 15.11 -13.24 -5.55
CA MET A 113 16.51 -12.78 -5.42
C MET A 113 16.65 -11.35 -4.87
N ASP A 114 15.71 -10.47 -5.17
CA ASP A 114 15.74 -9.05 -4.77
C ASP A 114 14.77 -8.73 -3.63
N TYR A 115 14.17 -9.78 -3.01
CA TYR A 115 13.21 -9.58 -1.96
C TYR A 115 13.78 -9.88 -0.58
N GLU A 116 13.80 -8.86 0.26
CA GLU A 116 14.16 -8.96 1.67
C GLU A 116 12.93 -8.72 2.55
N PRO A 117 12.34 -9.79 3.14
CA PRO A 117 11.19 -9.63 4.02
C PRO A 117 11.56 -8.88 5.31
N VAL A 118 10.58 -8.25 5.93
CA VAL A 118 10.78 -7.64 7.24
C VAL A 118 10.94 -8.73 8.29
N VAL A 119 12.15 -8.88 8.84
CA VAL A 119 12.43 -9.83 9.92
C VAL A 119 12.01 -9.25 11.26
N THR A 120 11.10 -9.94 11.95
CA THR A 120 10.57 -9.53 13.26
C THR A 120 11.45 -9.99 14.42
N LYS A 121 12.15 -11.12 14.26
CA LYS A 121 13.12 -11.64 15.22
C LYS A 121 14.19 -12.48 14.51
N GLY A 122 15.43 -12.42 14.96
CA GLY A 122 16.56 -13.16 14.39
C GLY A 122 17.31 -12.38 13.35
N SER A 123 17.77 -13.05 12.29
CA SER A 123 18.56 -12.48 11.21
C SER A 123 17.93 -12.80 9.85
N GLN A 124 18.25 -11.95 8.87
CA GLN A 124 17.90 -12.13 7.46
C GLN A 124 18.61 -13.37 6.90
N LEU A 125 17.97 -14.03 5.92
CA LEU A 125 18.64 -15.08 5.15
C LEU A 125 19.73 -14.48 4.27
N LYS A 126 20.88 -15.16 4.24
CA LYS A 126 21.95 -14.86 3.29
C LYS A 126 22.03 -15.99 2.27
N SER A 127 22.36 -15.65 1.04
CA SER A 127 22.53 -16.63 -0.03
C SER A 127 23.61 -17.69 0.30
N THR A 128 24.56 -17.35 1.19
CA THR A 128 25.63 -18.24 1.64
C THR A 128 25.22 -19.16 2.79
N ASP A 129 24.10 -18.91 3.43
CA ASP A 129 23.66 -19.69 4.59
C ASP A 129 23.15 -21.06 4.11
N LYS A 130 23.66 -22.14 4.75
CA LYS A 130 23.23 -23.49 4.45
C LYS A 130 22.22 -23.99 5.47
N ASP A 131 21.23 -24.72 4.98
CA ASP A 131 20.24 -25.38 5.81
C ASP A 131 19.53 -24.41 6.77
N THR A 132 19.34 -23.16 6.32
CA THR A 132 18.70 -22.11 7.09
C THR A 132 17.38 -21.67 6.47
N VAL A 133 16.41 -21.31 7.33
CA VAL A 133 15.08 -20.90 6.90
C VAL A 133 14.59 -19.69 7.70
N LEU A 134 13.68 -18.91 7.08
CA LEU A 134 12.80 -17.98 7.75
C LEU A 134 11.43 -18.63 7.93
N MET A 135 10.85 -18.46 9.10
CA MET A 135 9.48 -18.90 9.41
C MET A 135 8.56 -17.70 9.55
N PRO A 136 7.24 -17.85 9.35
CA PRO A 136 6.29 -16.81 9.72
C PRO A 136 6.37 -16.53 11.22
N GLU A 137 6.15 -15.29 11.64
CA GLU A 137 6.07 -14.96 13.08
C GLU A 137 5.03 -15.78 13.80
N ILE A 138 3.87 -15.98 13.14
CA ILE A 138 2.76 -16.82 13.59
C ILE A 138 2.46 -17.84 12.51
N TYR A 139 2.64 -19.12 12.81
CA TYR A 139 2.25 -20.21 11.93
C TYR A 139 0.86 -20.73 12.29
N HIS A 140 0.02 -20.88 11.26
CA HIS A 140 -1.35 -21.38 11.42
C HIS A 140 -1.35 -22.90 11.31
N ASP A 141 -1.20 -23.56 12.45
CA ASP A 141 -1.19 -25.01 12.57
C ASP A 141 -2.61 -25.58 12.81
N LYS A 142 -2.74 -26.89 12.79
CA LYS A 142 -3.96 -27.62 13.12
C LYS A 142 -3.77 -28.42 14.39
N ASP A 143 -4.72 -28.31 15.29
CA ASP A 143 -4.78 -29.18 16.47
C ASP A 143 -4.98 -30.65 16.01
N PRO A 144 -4.15 -31.61 16.45
CA PRO A 144 -4.22 -32.99 15.98
C PRO A 144 -5.50 -33.72 16.39
N GLN A 145 -6.16 -33.26 17.44
CA GLN A 145 -7.38 -33.89 17.93
C GLN A 145 -8.66 -33.26 17.37
N THR A 146 -8.72 -31.93 17.36
CA THR A 146 -9.91 -31.17 16.99
C THR A 146 -9.92 -30.70 15.55
N GLN A 147 -8.78 -30.77 14.87
CA GLN A 147 -8.55 -30.19 13.52
C GLN A 147 -8.82 -28.68 13.42
N MET A 148 -8.99 -28.03 14.58
CA MET A 148 -9.15 -26.58 14.64
C MET A 148 -7.81 -25.89 14.44
N ARG A 149 -7.85 -24.68 13.86
CA ARG A 149 -6.67 -23.83 13.69
C ARG A 149 -6.15 -23.40 15.06
N ILE A 150 -4.85 -23.58 15.26
CA ILE A 150 -4.09 -23.07 16.39
C ILE A 150 -2.98 -22.16 15.87
N ASP A 151 -2.69 -21.10 16.59
CA ASP A 151 -1.63 -20.17 16.25
C ASP A 151 -0.36 -20.52 17.05
N VAL A 152 0.71 -20.88 16.31
CA VAL A 152 2.01 -21.21 16.88
C VAL A 152 2.93 -20.01 16.76
N ASP A 153 3.45 -19.49 17.88
CA ASP A 153 4.47 -18.42 17.89
C ASP A 153 5.85 -18.99 17.53
N CYS A 154 6.26 -18.79 16.28
CA CYS A 154 7.53 -19.26 15.75
C CYS A 154 8.76 -18.48 16.25
N LYS A 155 8.58 -17.35 16.94
CA LYS A 155 9.70 -16.61 17.56
C LYS A 155 10.49 -17.45 18.56
N SER A 156 9.87 -18.48 19.14
CA SER A 156 10.49 -19.42 20.07
C SER A 156 11.45 -20.39 19.40
N PHE A 157 11.37 -20.55 18.06
CA PHE A 157 12.21 -21.45 17.27
C PHE A 157 13.47 -20.78 16.73
N VAL A 158 13.58 -19.46 16.76
CA VAL A 158 14.76 -18.73 16.25
C VAL A 158 16.04 -19.23 16.89
N GLY A 159 17.00 -19.65 16.06
CA GLY A 159 18.28 -20.24 16.44
C GLY A 159 18.24 -21.76 16.67
N LYS A 160 17.07 -22.38 16.71
CA LYS A 160 16.92 -23.84 16.85
C LYS A 160 16.98 -24.54 15.50
N GLU A 161 17.35 -25.82 15.54
CA GLU A 161 17.29 -26.75 14.41
C GLU A 161 16.00 -27.55 14.50
N LEU A 162 15.23 -27.58 13.44
CA LEU A 162 14.00 -28.36 13.29
C LEU A 162 14.24 -29.49 12.29
N SER A 163 13.64 -30.63 12.53
CA SER A 163 13.75 -31.80 11.67
C SER A 163 12.46 -31.99 10.88
N PHE A 164 12.61 -32.12 9.57
CA PHE A 164 11.50 -32.32 8.63
C PHE A 164 11.75 -33.54 7.75
N VAL A 165 10.67 -34.08 7.21
CA VAL A 165 10.70 -35.19 6.25
C VAL A 165 9.81 -34.80 5.06
N ASP A 166 10.29 -35.04 3.84
CA ASP A 166 9.46 -34.88 2.63
C ASP A 166 8.60 -36.12 2.36
N GLU A 167 7.79 -36.05 1.29
CA GLU A 167 6.92 -37.13 0.86
C GLU A 167 7.71 -38.39 0.43
N ASN A 168 8.96 -38.25 0.02
CA ASN A 168 9.87 -39.32 -0.38
C ASN A 168 10.64 -39.94 0.81
N GLY A 169 10.44 -39.44 2.01
CA GLY A 169 11.11 -39.89 3.23
C GLY A 169 12.52 -39.32 3.44
N SER A 170 12.93 -38.33 2.64
CA SER A 170 14.22 -37.64 2.83
C SER A 170 14.15 -36.72 4.04
N GLN A 171 15.20 -36.75 4.85
CA GLN A 171 15.27 -35.96 6.08
C GLN A 171 16.00 -34.66 5.86
N TYR A 172 15.44 -33.57 6.40
CA TYR A 172 15.99 -32.23 6.36
C TYR A 172 16.15 -31.69 7.79
N LYS A 173 17.30 -31.14 8.10
CA LYS A 173 17.57 -30.43 9.34
C LYS A 173 17.74 -28.96 9.00
N LEU A 174 16.78 -28.15 9.37
CA LEU A 174 16.71 -26.75 9.00
C LEU A 174 16.84 -25.87 10.25
N ARG A 175 17.80 -24.97 10.24
CA ARG A 175 17.99 -23.99 11.31
C ARG A 175 17.15 -22.75 11.05
N VAL A 176 16.36 -22.34 12.03
CA VAL A 176 15.55 -21.12 11.93
C VAL A 176 16.45 -19.90 12.14
N ALA A 177 16.73 -19.14 11.07
CA ALA A 177 17.53 -17.92 11.13
C ALA A 177 16.74 -16.76 11.75
N GLY A 178 15.48 -16.65 11.41
CA GLY A 178 14.59 -15.60 11.91
C GLY A 178 13.14 -15.85 11.58
N THR A 179 12.30 -14.90 11.99
CA THR A 179 10.88 -14.88 11.66
C THR A 179 10.52 -13.63 10.87
N TYR A 180 9.66 -13.79 9.86
CA TYR A 180 9.16 -12.69 9.04
C TYR A 180 7.76 -12.25 9.46
N ASP A 181 7.40 -11.01 9.10
CA ASP A 181 6.11 -10.42 9.40
C ASP A 181 5.01 -11.09 8.54
N VAL A 182 4.01 -11.66 9.21
CA VAL A 182 2.84 -12.31 8.55
C VAL A 182 1.91 -11.32 7.85
N THR A 183 2.11 -10.03 8.05
CA THR A 183 1.35 -8.98 7.34
C THR A 183 1.94 -8.67 5.96
N ASP A 184 3.08 -9.27 5.63
CA ASP A 184 3.69 -9.13 4.32
C ASP A 184 2.88 -9.91 3.27
N PRO A 185 2.30 -9.23 2.29
CA PRO A 185 1.41 -9.84 1.31
C PRO A 185 2.12 -10.75 0.31
N ALA A 186 3.42 -10.60 0.20
CA ALA A 186 4.25 -11.38 -0.70
C ALA A 186 4.61 -12.74 -0.12
N LEU A 187 4.37 -12.96 1.16
CA LEU A 187 4.75 -14.17 1.87
C LEU A 187 3.53 -14.95 2.34
N ASP A 188 3.52 -16.23 2.04
CA ASP A 188 2.47 -17.14 2.52
C ASP A 188 2.79 -17.58 3.95
N THR A 189 1.84 -17.41 4.86
CA THR A 189 1.93 -17.82 6.27
C THR A 189 2.01 -19.34 6.46
N GLN A 190 1.78 -20.13 5.42
CA GLN A 190 1.93 -21.59 5.39
C GLN A 190 3.30 -22.05 4.86
N CYS A 191 4.13 -21.10 4.41
CA CYS A 191 5.44 -21.38 3.85
C CYS A 191 6.56 -21.05 4.84
N ILE A 192 7.62 -21.82 4.77
CA ILE A 192 8.94 -21.46 5.29
C ILE A 192 9.86 -21.17 4.11
N TYR A 193 10.69 -20.15 4.23
CA TYR A 193 11.49 -19.67 3.11
C TYR A 193 12.97 -19.97 3.33
N THR A 194 13.62 -20.43 2.27
CA THR A 194 15.07 -20.62 2.22
C THR A 194 15.68 -19.84 1.05
N SER A 195 17.00 -19.93 0.86
CA SER A 195 17.62 -19.34 -0.32
C SER A 195 17.32 -20.17 -1.58
N CYS A 196 17.24 -19.52 -2.74
CA CYS A 196 17.01 -20.19 -4.02
C CYS A 196 18.02 -21.32 -4.27
N ASP A 197 19.33 -21.04 -4.06
CA ASP A 197 20.39 -22.03 -4.23
C ASP A 197 20.24 -23.26 -3.33
N GLN A 198 19.71 -23.08 -2.14
CA GLN A 198 19.47 -24.17 -1.21
C GLN A 198 18.29 -25.03 -1.63
N LEU A 199 17.20 -24.38 -2.05
CA LEU A 199 16.01 -25.11 -2.51
C LEU A 199 16.29 -25.88 -3.80
N LEU A 200 17.09 -25.33 -4.73
CA LEU A 200 17.54 -26.05 -5.93
C LEU A 200 18.27 -27.34 -5.58
N LYS A 201 19.20 -27.31 -4.61
CA LYS A 201 19.91 -28.53 -4.16
C LYS A 201 18.97 -29.56 -3.53
N TYR A 202 17.92 -29.12 -2.88
CA TYR A 202 16.93 -30.03 -2.31
C TYR A 202 16.01 -30.59 -3.40
N SER A 203 15.57 -29.78 -4.36
CA SER A 203 14.73 -30.23 -5.46
C SER A 203 15.46 -31.20 -6.40
N GLU A 204 16.77 -31.02 -6.64
CA GLU A 204 17.58 -31.97 -7.39
C GLU A 204 17.68 -33.36 -6.74
N LYS A 205 17.58 -33.44 -5.41
CA LYS A 205 17.54 -34.70 -4.66
C LYS A 205 16.20 -35.39 -4.65
N SER A 206 15.11 -34.58 -4.76
CA SER A 206 13.75 -35.08 -4.70
C SER A 206 13.21 -35.53 -6.06
N ASN A 207 13.77 -35.04 -7.17
CA ASN A 207 13.30 -35.32 -8.51
C ASN A 207 14.17 -36.41 -9.19
N ASP A 208 13.78 -37.66 -8.99
CA ASP A 208 14.29 -38.79 -9.79
C ASP A 208 13.49 -39.03 -11.09
N ASP A 209 12.41 -38.27 -11.32
CA ASP A 209 11.52 -38.48 -12.48
C ASP A 209 11.48 -37.28 -13.43
N GLU A 210 11.94 -37.55 -14.66
CA GLU A 210 11.57 -37.02 -16.00
C GLU A 210 10.81 -35.67 -16.07
N ASN A 211 11.32 -34.60 -15.43
CA ASN A 211 10.82 -33.27 -15.75
C ASN A 211 11.33 -32.85 -17.14
N GLU A 212 10.47 -32.93 -18.14
CA GLU A 212 10.75 -32.49 -19.52
C GLU A 212 10.90 -30.96 -19.65
N SER A 213 10.68 -30.18 -18.58
CA SER A 213 10.74 -28.72 -18.57
C SER A 213 11.52 -28.15 -17.40
N ILE A 214 12.15 -27.00 -17.63
CA ILE A 214 12.81 -26.18 -16.63
C ILE A 214 12.00 -24.88 -16.49
N THR A 215 11.64 -24.51 -15.27
CA THR A 215 11.01 -23.23 -14.99
C THR A 215 12.08 -22.17 -14.73
N TYR A 216 12.03 -21.09 -15.50
CA TYR A 216 12.85 -19.90 -15.28
C TYR A 216 12.02 -18.80 -14.63
N SER A 217 12.60 -18.13 -13.66
CA SER A 217 12.08 -16.90 -13.09
C SER A 217 12.78 -15.71 -13.75
N LEU A 218 12.00 -14.84 -14.39
CA LEU A 218 12.47 -13.60 -15.01
C LEU A 218 12.16 -12.42 -14.10
N ALA A 219 13.17 -11.71 -13.68
CA ALA A 219 13.02 -10.42 -13.00
C ALA A 219 12.80 -9.32 -14.03
N LEU A 220 11.70 -8.60 -13.95
CA LEU A 220 11.31 -7.59 -14.92
C LEU A 220 11.64 -6.18 -14.44
N ALA A 221 12.07 -5.33 -15.38
CA ALA A 221 12.25 -3.91 -15.15
C ALA A 221 10.94 -3.22 -14.78
N LYS A 222 11.05 -2.12 -14.05
CA LYS A 222 9.88 -1.32 -13.65
C LYS A 222 9.14 -0.79 -14.88
N GLY A 223 7.84 -1.06 -14.95
CA GLY A 223 6.98 -0.58 -16.03
C GLY A 223 7.00 -1.42 -17.30
N THR A 224 7.64 -2.59 -17.29
CA THR A 224 7.61 -3.54 -18.41
C THR A 224 6.20 -4.09 -18.63
N ASN A 225 5.81 -4.18 -19.89
CA ASN A 225 4.53 -4.77 -20.28
C ASN A 225 4.63 -6.30 -20.26
N LYS A 226 4.11 -6.92 -19.19
CA LYS A 226 4.15 -8.36 -19.00
C LYS A 226 3.47 -9.13 -20.13
N GLN A 227 2.32 -8.65 -20.62
CA GLN A 227 1.59 -9.35 -21.69
C GLN A 227 2.43 -9.45 -22.96
N GLN A 228 3.15 -8.40 -23.30
CA GLN A 228 4.06 -8.43 -24.47
C GLN A 228 5.17 -9.46 -24.29
N LEU A 229 5.74 -9.55 -23.08
CA LEU A 229 6.76 -10.57 -22.78
C LEU A 229 6.21 -11.99 -22.79
N ILE A 230 5.00 -12.21 -22.30
CA ILE A 230 4.32 -13.51 -22.38
C ILE A 230 4.20 -13.93 -23.84
N ASP A 231 3.68 -13.04 -24.70
CA ASP A 231 3.53 -13.30 -26.13
C ASP A 231 4.89 -13.55 -26.83
N GLU A 232 5.96 -12.94 -26.34
CA GLU A 232 7.33 -13.19 -26.84
C GLU A 232 7.88 -14.53 -26.37
N CYS A 233 7.68 -14.90 -25.11
CA CYS A 233 8.10 -16.20 -24.57
C CYS A 233 7.44 -17.34 -25.32
N GLU A 234 6.17 -17.24 -25.66
CA GLU A 234 5.43 -18.26 -26.46
C GLU A 234 6.06 -18.48 -27.84
N LYS A 235 6.58 -17.42 -28.50
CA LYS A 235 7.27 -17.53 -29.79
C LYS A 235 8.56 -18.34 -29.71
N TYR A 236 9.18 -18.40 -28.55
CA TYR A 236 10.38 -19.18 -28.29
C TYR A 236 10.09 -20.58 -27.74
N GLY A 237 8.81 -20.97 -27.68
CA GLY A 237 8.38 -22.30 -27.22
C GLY A 237 8.40 -22.44 -25.69
N GLY A 238 8.32 -21.33 -24.97
CA GLY A 238 8.12 -21.29 -23.53
C GLY A 238 6.65 -21.05 -23.20
N VAL A 239 6.18 -21.57 -22.08
CA VAL A 239 4.88 -21.24 -21.52
C VAL A 239 5.10 -20.27 -20.38
N ALA A 240 4.75 -19.00 -20.60
CA ALA A 240 4.93 -17.97 -19.60
C ALA A 240 3.66 -17.74 -18.79
N TYR A 241 3.79 -17.62 -17.49
CA TYR A 241 2.69 -17.33 -16.59
C TYR A 241 3.15 -16.39 -15.46
N GLU A 242 2.21 -15.58 -15.02
CA GLU A 242 2.45 -14.75 -13.84
C GLU A 242 2.51 -15.64 -12.60
N ASN A 243 3.40 -15.33 -11.67
CA ASN A 243 3.42 -16.01 -10.39
C ASN A 243 2.01 -15.96 -9.77
N SER A 244 1.55 -17.11 -9.24
CA SER A 244 0.21 -17.27 -8.65
C SER A 244 -0.04 -16.37 -7.43
N PHE A 245 0.99 -15.70 -6.95
CA PHE A 245 0.93 -14.75 -5.85
C PHE A 245 0.27 -13.44 -6.28
N ARG A 246 -1.05 -13.50 -6.55
CA ARG A 246 -1.85 -12.31 -6.82
C ARG A 246 -2.39 -11.77 -5.51
N ILE A 247 -1.90 -10.60 -5.14
CA ILE A 247 -2.58 -9.77 -4.15
C ILE A 247 -3.96 -9.43 -4.74
N ASP A 248 -5.04 -9.86 -4.08
CA ASP A 248 -6.39 -9.46 -4.48
C ASP A 248 -6.58 -7.96 -4.24
N LEU A 249 -6.34 -7.18 -5.29
CA LEU A 249 -6.48 -5.73 -5.29
C LEU A 249 -7.92 -5.26 -5.49
N SER A 250 -8.87 -6.17 -5.68
CA SER A 250 -10.25 -5.81 -6.00
C SER A 250 -10.89 -4.98 -4.88
N THR A 251 -10.73 -5.44 -3.64
CA THR A 251 -11.23 -4.74 -2.44
C THR A 251 -10.52 -3.41 -2.22
N PHE A 252 -9.23 -3.37 -2.52
CA PHE A 252 -8.42 -2.15 -2.40
C PHE A 252 -8.83 -1.10 -3.43
N ASN A 253 -8.93 -1.48 -4.70
CA ASN A 253 -9.36 -0.59 -5.78
C ASN A 253 -10.77 -0.05 -5.52
N LEU A 254 -11.68 -0.89 -5.02
CA LEU A 254 -13.02 -0.46 -4.63
C LEU A 254 -12.98 0.58 -3.52
N SER A 255 -12.16 0.37 -2.49
CA SER A 255 -11.99 1.31 -1.37
C SER A 255 -11.43 2.65 -1.86
N LEU A 256 -10.46 2.63 -2.76
CA LEU A 256 -9.86 3.84 -3.35
C LEU A 256 -10.90 4.62 -4.17
N VAL A 257 -11.68 3.93 -5.00
CA VAL A 257 -12.77 4.56 -5.79
C VAL A 257 -13.79 5.21 -4.87
N ILE A 258 -14.24 4.53 -3.81
CA ILE A 258 -15.18 5.09 -2.84
C ILE A 258 -14.61 6.35 -2.18
N MET A 259 -13.33 6.33 -1.77
CA MET A 259 -12.67 7.48 -1.15
C MET A 259 -12.57 8.68 -2.09
N VAL A 260 -12.27 8.45 -3.38
CA VAL A 260 -12.24 9.51 -4.40
C VAL A 260 -13.64 10.12 -4.61
N ILE A 261 -14.69 9.29 -4.61
CA ILE A 261 -16.07 9.76 -4.70
C ILE A 261 -16.43 10.62 -3.47
N VAL A 262 -16.08 10.19 -2.27
CA VAL A 262 -16.30 10.94 -1.03
C VAL A 262 -15.58 12.30 -1.08
N LEU A 263 -14.33 12.32 -1.54
CA LEU A 263 -13.58 13.56 -1.73
C LEU A 263 -14.28 14.52 -2.71
N ALA A 264 -14.76 14.00 -3.84
CA ALA A 264 -15.50 14.80 -4.83
C ALA A 264 -16.79 15.37 -4.24
N VAL A 265 -17.53 14.60 -3.45
CA VAL A 265 -18.75 15.07 -2.75
C VAL A 265 -18.40 16.21 -1.80
N PHE A 266 -17.35 16.10 -0.98
CA PHE A 266 -16.94 17.19 -0.09
C PHE A 266 -16.54 18.45 -0.85
N LEU A 267 -15.85 18.34 -1.97
CA LEU A 267 -15.50 19.48 -2.83
C LEU A 267 -16.78 20.18 -3.35
N VAL A 268 -17.72 19.41 -3.87
CA VAL A 268 -19.01 19.97 -4.36
C VAL A 268 -19.77 20.64 -3.23
N MET A 269 -19.90 20.02 -2.07
CA MET A 269 -20.56 20.60 -0.89
C MET A 269 -19.91 21.91 -0.45
N THR A 270 -18.57 21.98 -0.47
CA THR A 270 -17.81 23.18 -0.14
C THR A 270 -18.12 24.32 -1.11
N ILE A 271 -18.10 24.06 -2.43
CA ILE A 271 -18.39 25.03 -3.47
C ILE A 271 -19.85 25.54 -3.35
N MET A 272 -20.81 24.63 -3.16
CA MET A 272 -22.21 24.98 -2.99
C MET A 272 -22.42 25.80 -1.71
N GLY A 273 -21.85 25.38 -0.59
CA GLY A 273 -21.92 26.07 0.67
C GLY A 273 -21.35 27.50 0.59
N LEU A 274 -20.20 27.68 -0.04
CA LEU A 274 -19.59 28.98 -0.33
C LEU A 274 -20.55 29.85 -1.17
N SER A 275 -21.09 29.30 -2.24
CA SER A 275 -22.00 30.04 -3.16
C SER A 275 -23.26 30.52 -2.46
N ILE A 276 -23.90 29.65 -1.68
CA ILE A 276 -25.11 29.98 -0.92
C ILE A 276 -24.79 31.05 0.14
N PHE A 277 -23.68 30.90 0.85
CA PHE A 277 -23.29 31.84 1.89
C PHE A 277 -22.96 33.23 1.32
N ILE A 278 -22.16 33.31 0.27
CA ILE A 278 -21.81 34.58 -0.39
C ILE A 278 -23.07 35.26 -0.92
N SER A 279 -23.97 34.52 -1.58
CA SER A 279 -25.22 35.04 -2.09
C SER A 279 -26.11 35.59 -0.98
N GLY A 280 -26.25 34.87 0.13
CA GLY A 280 -27.00 35.32 1.30
C GLY A 280 -26.40 36.58 1.92
N CYS A 281 -25.08 36.68 1.97
CA CYS A 281 -24.37 37.83 2.49
C CYS A 281 -24.57 39.09 1.63
N ILE A 282 -24.47 38.95 0.31
CA ILE A 282 -24.73 40.06 -0.62
C ILE A 282 -26.17 40.56 -0.46
N LYS A 283 -27.14 39.64 -0.38
CA LYS A 283 -28.55 39.99 -0.21
C LYS A 283 -28.80 40.75 1.09
N ASN A 284 -28.20 40.33 2.19
CA ASN A 284 -28.38 40.98 3.50
C ASN A 284 -27.67 42.33 3.63
N ARG A 285 -26.76 42.67 2.72
CA ARG A 285 -25.97 43.92 2.71
C ARG A 285 -26.35 44.88 1.60
N THR A 286 -27.52 44.68 0.98
CA THR A 286 -27.97 45.48 -0.16
C THR A 286 -27.99 46.96 0.18
N ASN A 287 -28.44 47.34 1.39
CA ASN A 287 -28.49 48.71 1.85
C ASN A 287 -27.09 49.35 2.03
N GLU A 288 -26.11 48.59 2.58
CA GLU A 288 -24.72 49.06 2.72
C GLU A 288 -24.07 49.22 1.36
N LEU A 289 -24.33 48.29 0.43
CA LEU A 289 -23.79 48.33 -0.94
C LEU A 289 -24.40 49.51 -1.73
N ALA A 290 -25.68 49.83 -1.50
CA ALA A 290 -26.36 50.99 -2.06
C ALA A 290 -25.73 52.31 -1.53
N LEU A 291 -25.40 52.36 -0.23
CA LEU A 291 -24.70 53.49 0.38
C LEU A 291 -23.29 53.70 -0.23
N TYR A 292 -22.53 52.63 -0.44
CA TYR A 292 -21.23 52.74 -1.13
C TYR A 292 -21.34 53.28 -2.55
N ARG A 293 -22.40 52.86 -3.29
CA ARG A 293 -22.72 53.43 -4.60
C ARG A 293 -23.06 54.90 -4.52
N ALA A 294 -23.87 55.31 -3.56
CA ALA A 294 -24.23 56.70 -3.34
C ALA A 294 -23.00 57.57 -3.02
N LEU A 295 -22.01 57.00 -2.34
CA LEU A 295 -20.72 57.63 -2.05
C LEU A 295 -19.75 57.65 -3.25
N GLY A 296 -20.18 57.20 -4.44
CA GLY A 296 -19.38 57.23 -5.68
C GLY A 296 -18.44 56.09 -5.90
N TYR A 297 -18.52 54.97 -5.14
CA TYR A 297 -17.72 53.79 -5.37
C TYR A 297 -18.21 53.06 -6.66
N LYS A 298 -17.24 52.77 -7.54
CA LYS A 298 -17.53 51.94 -8.74
C LYS A 298 -17.84 50.50 -8.32
N THR A 299 -18.67 49.81 -9.09
CA THR A 299 -19.08 48.42 -8.84
C THR A 299 -17.86 47.48 -8.64
N GLY A 300 -16.79 47.69 -9.42
CA GLY A 300 -15.55 46.91 -9.27
C GLY A 300 -14.86 47.09 -7.91
N HIS A 301 -14.87 48.31 -7.35
CA HIS A 301 -14.30 48.54 -6.01
C HIS A 301 -15.11 47.83 -4.92
N ILE A 302 -16.44 47.83 -5.04
CA ILE A 302 -17.34 47.14 -4.12
C ILE A 302 -17.09 45.63 -4.17
N PHE A 303 -16.96 45.07 -5.38
CA PHE A 303 -16.65 43.67 -5.58
C PHE A 303 -15.29 43.26 -4.92
N VAL A 304 -14.26 44.07 -5.12
CA VAL A 304 -12.95 43.83 -4.49
C VAL A 304 -13.03 43.86 -2.96
N ILE A 305 -13.82 44.79 -2.38
CA ILE A 305 -13.98 44.83 -0.91
C ILE A 305 -14.59 43.52 -0.40
N ILE A 306 -15.72 43.09 -1.02
CA ILE A 306 -16.39 41.86 -0.65
C ILE A 306 -15.49 40.66 -0.84
N PHE A 307 -14.80 40.57 -1.98
CA PHE A 307 -13.87 39.46 -2.28
C PHE A 307 -12.76 39.36 -1.24
N LEU A 308 -12.12 40.47 -0.88
CA LEU A 308 -11.03 40.46 0.12
C LEU A 308 -11.53 40.13 1.51
N GLU A 309 -12.74 40.54 1.88
CA GLU A 309 -13.38 40.18 3.14
C GLU A 309 -13.51 38.65 3.24
N TYR A 310 -14.12 38.02 2.22
CA TYR A 310 -14.29 36.56 2.21
C TYR A 310 -12.98 35.79 2.06
N LEU A 311 -12.04 36.30 1.29
CA LEU A 311 -10.72 35.73 1.19
C LEU A 311 -10.01 35.68 2.57
N LEU A 312 -10.11 36.77 3.33
CA LEU A 312 -9.56 36.82 4.69
C LEU A 312 -10.20 35.78 5.62
N LEU A 313 -11.55 35.66 5.58
CA LEU A 313 -12.28 34.68 6.37
C LEU A 313 -11.93 33.23 5.97
N LEU A 314 -11.74 32.96 4.69
CA LEU A 314 -11.31 31.67 4.17
C LEU A 314 -9.87 31.34 4.62
N LEU A 315 -8.95 32.31 4.60
CA LEU A 315 -7.59 32.11 5.08
C LEU A 315 -7.56 31.75 6.57
N ILE A 316 -8.40 32.41 7.38
CA ILE A 316 -8.54 32.09 8.82
C ILE A 316 -9.12 30.68 8.97
N ALA A 317 -10.18 30.32 8.24
CA ALA A 317 -10.76 28.99 8.27
C ALA A 317 -9.75 27.90 7.87
N TYR A 318 -8.95 28.15 6.83
CA TYR A 318 -7.90 27.26 6.37
C TYR A 318 -6.79 27.06 7.40
N ALA A 319 -6.32 28.15 8.05
CA ALA A 319 -5.31 28.07 9.10
C ALA A 319 -5.80 27.23 10.29
N ILE A 320 -7.06 27.44 10.72
CA ILE A 320 -7.70 26.63 11.77
C ILE A 320 -7.82 25.16 11.33
N ALA A 321 -8.24 24.94 10.09
CA ALA A 321 -8.40 23.60 9.54
C ALA A 321 -7.08 22.82 9.49
N LEU A 322 -5.99 23.47 9.07
CA LEU A 322 -4.65 22.85 9.08
C LEU A 322 -4.21 22.41 10.48
N ALA A 323 -4.38 23.28 11.47
CA ALA A 323 -4.01 22.98 12.85
C ALA A 323 -4.86 21.81 13.42
N LEU A 324 -6.18 21.86 13.20
CA LEU A 324 -7.09 20.81 13.69
C LEU A 324 -6.98 19.51 12.92
N SER A 325 -6.72 19.53 11.62
CA SER A 325 -6.60 18.31 10.82
C SER A 325 -5.41 17.45 11.27
N ALA A 326 -4.28 18.07 11.62
CA ALA A 326 -3.12 17.35 12.15
C ALA A 326 -3.45 16.65 13.47
N VAL A 327 -4.16 17.34 14.38
CA VAL A 327 -4.60 16.78 15.65
C VAL A 327 -5.64 15.66 15.44
N CYS A 328 -6.63 15.87 14.57
CA CYS A 328 -7.64 14.87 14.25
C CYS A 328 -7.04 13.64 13.57
N ALA A 329 -6.04 13.81 12.70
CA ALA A 329 -5.34 12.68 12.08
C ALA A 329 -4.66 11.81 13.14
N GLN A 330 -3.93 12.39 14.06
CA GLN A 330 -3.17 11.65 15.06
C GLN A 330 -4.05 11.02 16.15
N LEU A 331 -5.05 11.73 16.66
CA LEU A 331 -5.83 11.29 17.83
C LEU A 331 -7.05 10.44 17.45
N ILE A 332 -7.62 10.62 16.28
CA ILE A 332 -8.89 9.97 15.91
C ILE A 332 -8.67 9.04 14.71
N LEU A 333 -8.15 9.57 13.61
CA LEU A 333 -8.12 8.83 12.35
C LEU A 333 -7.12 7.68 12.38
N ASN A 334 -5.88 7.91 12.83
CA ASN A 334 -4.83 6.88 12.88
C ASN A 334 -5.19 5.69 13.78
N PRO A 335 -5.72 5.86 15.01
CA PRO A 335 -6.16 4.73 15.82
C PRO A 335 -7.31 3.93 15.19
N ILE A 336 -8.26 4.60 14.53
CA ILE A 336 -9.37 3.94 13.82
C ILE A 336 -8.83 3.13 12.64
N LEU A 337 -7.99 3.75 11.80
CA LEU A 337 -7.38 3.09 10.65
C LEU A 337 -6.52 1.90 11.08
N ALA A 338 -5.70 2.05 12.11
CA ALA A 338 -4.88 0.97 12.67
C ALA A 338 -5.74 -0.19 13.22
N SER A 339 -6.91 0.10 13.79
CA SER A 339 -7.83 -0.94 14.29
C SER A 339 -8.54 -1.69 13.16
N MET A 340 -8.83 -1.03 12.05
CA MET A 340 -9.47 -1.63 10.86
C MET A 340 -8.52 -2.52 10.06
N VAL A 341 -7.20 -2.22 10.12
CA VAL A 341 -6.16 -2.87 9.30
C VAL A 341 -5.38 -3.91 10.10
N LYS A 342 -5.78 -4.27 11.31
CA LYS A 342 -5.17 -5.37 12.06
C LYS A 342 -5.25 -6.67 11.25
N GLY A 343 -4.14 -7.03 10.61
CA GLY A 343 -4.00 -8.21 9.77
C GLY A 343 -4.13 -7.96 8.26
N GLY A 344 -4.09 -6.71 7.81
CA GLY A 344 -4.16 -6.35 6.38
C GLY A 344 -2.87 -5.75 5.83
N LEU A 345 -2.74 -5.84 4.53
CA LEU A 345 -1.64 -5.41 3.65
C LEU A 345 -1.14 -3.98 3.84
N PHE A 346 -1.95 -3.08 4.39
CA PHE A 346 -1.70 -1.65 4.38
C PHE A 346 -1.77 -1.08 5.78
N THR A 347 -0.70 -0.48 6.24
CA THR A 347 -0.73 0.40 7.41
C THR A 347 -1.34 1.74 6.98
N LEU A 348 -2.64 1.89 7.16
CA LEU A 348 -3.31 3.16 6.92
C LEU A 348 -2.95 4.15 8.02
N THR A 349 -2.08 5.09 7.72
CA THR A 349 -1.81 6.25 8.57
C THR A 349 -2.11 7.52 7.79
N ALA A 350 -2.86 8.44 8.36
CA ALA A 350 -3.06 9.76 7.79
C ALA A 350 -1.93 10.68 8.29
N GLU A 351 -1.01 11.02 7.42
CA GLU A 351 -0.05 12.09 7.67
C GLU A 351 -0.54 13.35 6.97
N VAL A 352 -0.98 14.33 7.74
CA VAL A 352 -1.25 15.67 7.22
C VAL A 352 0.09 16.40 7.16
N SER A 353 0.75 16.29 6.00
CA SER A 353 1.89 17.13 5.67
C SER A 353 1.35 18.46 5.13
N PRO A 354 1.80 19.61 5.63
CA PRO A 354 1.56 20.88 4.95
C PRO A 354 2.33 20.83 3.62
N VAL A 355 1.60 20.75 2.52
CA VAL A 355 2.13 20.91 1.16
C VAL A 355 2.38 22.38 0.90
#